data_4bf98c5f7c4891c304ef023ae9d1f3e3
#
_entry.id   4bf98c5f7c4891c304ef023ae9d1f3e3
#
_cell.length_a   1.000
_cell.length_b   1.000
_cell.length_c   1.000
_cell.angle_alpha   90.00
_cell.angle_beta   90.00
_cell.angle_gamma   90.00
#
_symmetry.space_group_name_H-M   'P 1'
#
loop_
_entity.id
_entity.type
_entity.pdbx_description
1 polymer ?
#
loop_
_entity_poly.entity_id
_entity_poly.type
_entity_poly.pdbx_seq_one_letter_code
_entity_poly.pdbx_strand_id
1 'polypeptide(L)'
;MKGEEQRPREESQRIVCLRKRDEKEWPACWASQKPSPALQREDRMIHFPSTQWKISPNANHTTVGFLFSGALVIDHHKNPESASKEETNVCLRIKRPRARKEAWHRTEVEQEGVSVKGSPHFNPDPDAETLYKAMKGIGTNEQAIIDVLTKRSNAQRQQIAKSFKAQFGKDLIETLKSELSGKFERLIIALMYPPYRYEAKELYDAMKGIGTKEGVIIEILASRTKNQLQEIMKAYEEDYGSNLEEDIKADTSGYLERILVCLLQGSRDDLSGYVDPGLALQDAQDLYAAGEKICGTDEMKFITILCTRSATHLLRVFEEYEKIANKSIEDSIKSETHGSLEEAMLTVVKCTRNLHSYFAERLYFAMKGAGTLDGTLIRNIVSRSEIDLNLIKNQFKKMYGKTLSSMIMEDTSGDYKNALLNLVGSDL
;
A
#
# COMPACT_ATOMS: atom_id res chain seq x y z
N MET A 1 -39.14 -32.89 -56.98
CA MET A 1 -40.37 -32.74 -56.22
C MET A 1 -40.08 -32.88 -54.79
N LYS A 2 -39.97 -31.81 -54.09
CA LYS A 2 -40.18 -31.49 -52.67
C LYS A 2 -39.49 -30.18 -52.41
N GLY A 3 -40.29 -29.17 -52.10
CA GLY A 3 -39.90 -27.81 -51.96
C GLY A 3 -39.11 -27.59 -50.64
N GLU A 4 -38.12 -26.75 -50.70
CA GLU A 4 -37.43 -26.17 -49.60
C GLU A 4 -38.15 -24.88 -49.18
N GLU A 5 -38.70 -24.90 -47.98
CA GLU A 5 -39.31 -23.77 -47.31
C GLU A 5 -38.20 -22.89 -46.70
N GLN A 6 -37.98 -21.70 -47.23
CA GLN A 6 -37.12 -20.65 -46.66
C GLN A 6 -37.88 -19.99 -45.51
N ARG A 7 -37.30 -20.04 -44.29
CA ARG A 7 -37.70 -19.20 -43.15
C ARG A 7 -36.94 -17.85 -43.17
N PRO A 8 -37.62 -16.74 -42.93
CA PRO A 8 -36.97 -15.43 -42.87
C PRO A 8 -36.14 -15.26 -41.59
N ARG A 9 -34.98 -14.59 -41.73
CA ARG A 9 -34.14 -14.13 -40.59
C ARG A 9 -34.83 -12.97 -39.89
N GLU A 10 -35.17 -13.14 -38.63
CA GLU A 10 -35.52 -12.04 -37.72
C GLU A 10 -34.27 -11.26 -37.33
N GLU A 11 -34.22 -10.00 -37.78
CA GLU A 11 -33.31 -8.97 -37.26
C GLU A 11 -33.77 -8.58 -35.84
N SER A 12 -33.02 -9.00 -34.84
CA SER A 12 -33.20 -8.53 -33.46
C SER A 12 -32.75 -7.08 -33.34
N GLN A 13 -33.71 -6.18 -33.40
CA GLN A 13 -33.51 -4.77 -33.00
C GLN A 13 -33.12 -4.73 -31.52
N ARG A 14 -31.86 -4.32 -31.21
CA ARG A 14 -31.45 -3.95 -29.89
C ARG A 14 -32.13 -2.64 -29.51
N ILE A 15 -33.12 -2.73 -28.65
CA ILE A 15 -33.69 -1.57 -27.96
C ILE A 15 -32.65 -1.10 -26.92
N VAL A 16 -32.01 0.00 -27.23
CA VAL A 16 -31.19 0.74 -26.26
C VAL A 16 -32.12 1.49 -25.32
N CYS A 17 -32.40 0.92 -24.15
CA CYS A 17 -33.11 1.60 -23.09
C CYS A 17 -32.13 2.59 -22.45
N LEU A 18 -32.15 3.84 -22.85
CA LEU A 18 -31.59 4.96 -22.13
C LEU A 18 -32.45 5.19 -20.86
N ARG A 19 -32.05 4.59 -19.74
CA ARG A 19 -32.57 4.99 -18.44
C ARG A 19 -31.94 6.36 -18.11
N LYS A 20 -32.75 7.41 -18.10
CA LYS A 20 -32.40 8.66 -17.43
C LYS A 20 -32.12 8.35 -15.96
N ARG A 21 -30.90 8.57 -15.51
CA ARG A 21 -30.56 8.59 -14.09
C ARG A 21 -31.13 9.89 -13.53
N ASP A 22 -31.99 9.76 -12.55
CA ASP A 22 -32.39 10.87 -11.68
C ASP A 22 -31.14 11.32 -10.91
N GLU A 23 -30.71 12.53 -11.19
CA GLU A 23 -29.73 13.25 -10.37
C GLU A 23 -30.34 13.50 -8.99
N LYS A 24 -30.10 12.60 -8.05
CA LYS A 24 -30.28 12.90 -6.62
C LYS A 24 -29.02 13.59 -6.13
N GLU A 25 -29.21 14.86 -5.82
CA GLU A 25 -28.21 15.74 -5.23
C GLU A 25 -27.52 15.08 -4.02
N TRP A 26 -26.20 15.13 -4.04
CA TRP A 26 -25.35 14.76 -2.92
C TRP A 26 -25.61 15.69 -1.73
N PRO A 27 -25.60 15.20 -0.49
CA PRO A 27 -25.69 16.09 0.67
C PRO A 27 -24.50 17.06 0.64
N ALA A 28 -24.79 18.34 0.83
CA ALA A 28 -23.88 19.49 0.73
C ALA A 28 -22.65 19.50 1.68
N CYS A 29 -22.38 18.43 2.42
CA CYS A 29 -21.21 18.27 3.30
C CYS A 29 -19.88 18.10 2.57
N TRP A 30 -19.88 17.78 1.28
CA TRP A 30 -18.66 17.47 0.53
C TRP A 30 -18.19 18.60 -0.39
N ALA A 31 -18.98 19.68 -0.52
CA ALA A 31 -18.71 20.76 -1.47
C ALA A 31 -17.97 21.98 -0.89
N SER A 32 -17.53 21.98 0.38
CA SER A 32 -16.98 23.18 1.03
C SER A 32 -15.49 23.16 1.40
N GLN A 33 -14.72 22.21 0.90
CA GLN A 33 -13.26 22.31 0.99
C GLN A 33 -12.64 22.48 -0.40
N LYS A 34 -12.70 23.73 -0.90
CA LYS A 34 -11.79 24.17 -1.97
C LYS A 34 -10.36 24.07 -1.43
N PRO A 35 -9.39 23.51 -2.18
CA PRO A 35 -8.00 23.58 -1.77
C PRO A 35 -7.60 25.04 -1.64
N SER A 36 -7.12 25.41 -0.47
CA SER A 36 -6.54 26.72 -0.19
C SER A 36 -5.34 26.92 -1.13
N PRO A 37 -5.17 28.12 -1.73
CA PRO A 37 -4.05 28.37 -2.61
C PRO A 37 -2.73 28.19 -1.86
N ALA A 38 -1.72 27.70 -2.58
CA ALA A 38 -0.37 27.43 -2.13
C ALA A 38 0.08 28.40 -1.03
N LEU A 39 0.39 27.84 0.13
CA LEU A 39 1.10 28.54 1.20
C LEU A 39 2.49 28.92 0.68
N GLN A 40 2.59 30.16 0.19
CA GLN A 40 3.86 30.87 0.15
C GLN A 40 4.44 30.83 1.55
N ARG A 41 5.74 30.59 1.63
CA ARG A 41 6.53 30.59 2.86
C ARG A 41 6.33 31.91 3.59
N GLU A 42 5.48 31.93 4.59
CA GLU A 42 5.48 32.96 5.62
C GLU A 42 6.09 32.37 6.89
N ASP A 43 7.24 32.93 7.26
CA ASP A 43 7.86 32.74 8.57
C ASP A 43 6.88 33.27 9.63
N ARG A 44 6.19 32.40 10.33
CA ARG A 44 5.34 32.81 11.46
C ARG A 44 6.23 33.20 12.61
N MET A 45 6.27 34.48 12.90
CA MET A 45 6.75 35.01 14.18
C MET A 45 5.75 34.64 15.28
N ILE A 46 6.21 33.84 16.25
CA ILE A 46 5.43 33.53 17.46
C ILE A 46 5.76 34.60 18.49
N HIS A 47 4.79 35.47 18.81
CA HIS A 47 4.90 36.43 19.90
C HIS A 47 4.53 35.77 21.22
N PHE A 48 5.48 35.78 22.19
CA PHE A 48 5.21 35.41 23.58
C PHE A 48 5.12 36.67 24.44
N PRO A 49 4.16 36.74 25.38
CA PRO A 49 4.08 37.89 26.31
C PRO A 49 5.28 37.94 27.24
N SER A 50 5.78 39.14 27.50
CA SER A 50 6.95 39.48 28.33
C SER A 50 6.70 39.21 29.80
N THR A 51 6.83 38.01 30.28
CA THR A 51 6.85 37.73 31.71
C THR A 51 7.99 36.74 32.09
N GLN A 52 8.99 37.34 32.72
CA GLN A 52 9.95 36.75 33.66
C GLN A 52 10.89 35.64 33.17
N TRP A 53 11.93 36.06 32.44
CA TRP A 53 13.14 35.25 32.37
C TRP A 53 14.31 36.02 33.03
N LYS A 54 14.88 35.51 34.14
CA LYS A 54 16.14 36.02 34.69
C LYS A 54 17.27 35.35 33.95
N ILE A 55 17.99 36.11 33.14
CA ILE A 55 19.24 35.67 32.50
C ILE A 55 20.40 36.15 33.35
N SER A 56 21.34 35.23 33.66
CA SER A 56 22.59 35.57 34.37
C SER A 56 23.51 36.35 33.41
N PRO A 57 24.15 37.45 33.86
CA PRO A 57 24.88 38.37 32.97
C PRO A 57 26.23 37.86 32.44
N ASN A 58 26.72 36.69 32.83
CA ASN A 58 28.09 36.27 32.55
C ASN A 58 28.28 35.01 31.68
N ALA A 59 27.32 34.62 30.87
CA ALA A 59 27.51 33.46 30.02
C ALA A 59 27.52 33.86 28.53
N ASN A 60 28.66 33.69 27.89
CA ASN A 60 28.81 33.89 26.44
C ASN A 60 28.08 32.88 25.58
N HIS A 61 27.59 31.79 26.16
CA HIS A 61 26.69 30.80 25.51
C HIS A 61 25.79 30.20 26.59
N THR A 62 24.48 30.34 26.43
CA THR A 62 23.50 29.70 27.31
C THR A 62 22.76 28.61 26.58
N THR A 63 22.99 27.36 27.00
CA THR A 63 22.21 26.21 26.54
C THR A 63 21.00 26.03 27.46
N VAL A 64 19.80 26.23 26.95
CA VAL A 64 18.56 25.97 27.70
C VAL A 64 18.04 24.60 27.26
N GLY A 65 18.07 23.63 28.17
CA GLY A 65 17.54 22.29 27.93
C GLY A 65 16.01 22.28 28.11
N PHE A 66 15.29 21.85 27.09
CA PHE A 66 13.89 21.46 27.20
C PHE A 66 13.78 19.94 27.22
N LEU A 67 12.77 19.42 27.91
CA LEU A 67 12.49 17.98 28.08
C LEU A 67 12.01 17.26 26.79
N PHE A 68 12.23 17.85 25.61
CA PHE A 68 12.09 17.19 24.32
C PHE A 68 13.36 17.43 23.50
N SER A 69 13.97 16.38 23.03
CA SER A 69 15.29 16.28 22.40
C SER A 69 15.53 17.27 21.25
N GLY A 70 16.01 18.47 21.56
CA GLY A 70 16.49 19.47 20.61
C GLY A 70 17.34 20.50 21.33
N ALA A 71 18.57 20.76 20.86
CA ALA A 71 19.43 21.80 21.41
C ALA A 71 19.11 23.14 20.77
N LEU A 72 18.79 24.15 21.59
CA LEU A 72 18.60 25.53 21.17
C LEU A 72 19.94 26.27 21.27
N VAL A 73 20.45 26.79 20.14
CA VAL A 73 21.65 27.65 20.13
C VAL A 73 21.17 29.10 19.92
N ILE A 74 21.54 29.98 20.84
CA ILE A 74 21.23 31.42 20.78
C ILE A 74 22.48 32.13 20.25
N ASP A 75 22.43 32.66 19.03
CA ASP A 75 23.49 33.52 18.47
C ASP A 75 23.15 35.00 18.75
N HIS A 76 24.00 35.68 19.53
CA HIS A 76 23.93 37.11 19.73
C HIS A 76 24.75 37.85 18.66
N HIS A 77 24.07 38.53 17.72
CA HIS A 77 24.74 39.53 16.89
C HIS A 77 24.67 40.90 17.55
N LYS A 78 25.82 41.41 18.02
CA LYS A 78 25.95 42.83 18.35
C LYS A 78 26.26 43.63 17.13
N ASN A 79 25.38 44.60 16.80
CA ASN A 79 25.67 45.63 15.83
C ASN A 79 26.22 46.86 16.58
N PRO A 80 27.44 47.41 16.25
CA PRO A 80 28.11 48.38 17.08
C PRO A 80 27.73 49.86 16.82
N GLU A 81 26.74 50.19 16.07
CA GLU A 81 26.38 51.59 15.81
C GLU A 81 24.84 51.83 15.92
N SER A 82 24.42 52.19 17.15
CA SER A 82 23.41 53.25 17.45
C SER A 82 22.89 53.06 18.89
N ALA A 83 23.37 53.92 19.76
CA ALA A 83 22.85 54.03 21.13
C ALA A 83 21.63 54.94 21.16
N SER A 84 20.40 54.38 21.24
CA SER A 84 19.26 55.00 21.88
C SER A 84 18.08 54.04 21.97
N LYS A 85 17.68 53.74 23.24
CA LYS A 85 16.50 53.00 23.70
C LYS A 85 16.26 51.64 23.09
N GLU A 86 16.62 50.62 23.86
CA GLU A 86 16.63 49.24 23.58
C GLU A 86 15.24 48.60 23.59
N GLU A 87 14.74 48.20 22.46
CA GLU A 87 13.97 46.98 22.34
C GLU A 87 14.83 45.92 21.71
N THR A 88 15.30 44.96 22.55
CA THR A 88 16.12 43.85 22.06
C THR A 88 15.20 42.84 21.40
N ASN A 89 15.09 42.92 20.09
CA ASN A 89 14.40 41.87 19.28
C ASN A 89 15.27 40.63 19.22
N VAL A 90 14.94 39.62 20.01
CA VAL A 90 15.59 38.30 19.97
C VAL A 90 14.95 37.49 18.85
N CYS A 91 15.63 37.37 17.72
CA CYS A 91 15.21 36.50 16.63
C CYS A 91 15.63 35.05 16.94
N LEU A 92 14.68 34.22 17.38
CA LEU A 92 14.90 32.79 17.62
C LEU A 92 14.85 31.99 16.32
N ARG A 93 16.00 31.64 15.78
CA ARG A 93 16.08 30.74 14.64
C ARG A 93 16.16 29.28 15.13
N ILE A 94 15.04 28.57 15.13
CA ILE A 94 14.98 27.16 15.46
C ILE A 94 15.62 26.37 14.31
N LYS A 95 16.88 25.98 14.45
CA LYS A 95 17.45 24.94 13.56
C LYS A 95 16.85 23.61 13.97
N ARG A 96 15.90 23.10 13.18
CA ARG A 96 15.44 21.72 13.33
C ARG A 96 16.67 20.81 13.22
N PRO A 97 16.94 19.93 14.19
CA PRO A 97 17.98 18.92 14.02
C PRO A 97 17.61 18.12 12.78
N ARG A 98 18.55 18.02 11.83
CA ARG A 98 18.40 17.15 10.66
C ARG A 98 18.00 15.77 11.19
N ALA A 99 16.95 15.21 10.63
CA ALA A 99 16.36 13.90 10.91
C ALA A 99 17.34 12.73 10.64
N ARG A 100 18.52 12.75 11.27
CA ARG A 100 19.58 11.77 11.05
C ARG A 100 19.54 10.61 12.05
N LYS A 101 18.92 10.79 13.24
CA LYS A 101 18.82 9.72 14.24
C LYS A 101 17.56 8.87 14.13
N GLU A 102 16.44 9.45 13.72
CA GLU A 102 15.22 8.68 13.46
C GLU A 102 15.31 7.85 12.17
N ALA A 103 16.13 8.30 11.20
CA ALA A 103 16.43 7.53 10.00
C ALA A 103 17.23 6.23 10.30
N TRP A 104 18.08 6.21 11.33
CA TRP A 104 18.90 5.02 11.66
C TRP A 104 18.06 3.91 12.30
N HIS A 105 17.17 4.21 13.22
CA HIS A 105 16.29 3.19 13.80
C HIS A 105 15.25 2.67 12.80
N ARG A 106 14.77 3.53 11.91
CA ARG A 106 13.84 3.11 10.83
C ARG A 106 14.53 2.20 9.81
N THR A 107 15.80 2.48 9.46
CA THR A 107 16.58 1.67 8.51
C THR A 107 16.98 0.29 9.07
N GLU A 108 17.21 0.13 10.35
CA GLU A 108 17.53 -1.17 10.96
C GLU A 108 16.29 -2.08 11.02
N VAL A 109 15.14 -1.58 11.47
CA VAL A 109 13.87 -2.34 11.49
C VAL A 109 13.37 -2.66 10.07
N GLU A 110 13.52 -1.72 9.12
CA GLU A 110 13.21 -1.96 7.72
C GLU A 110 14.14 -3.03 7.10
N GLN A 111 15.41 -3.10 7.49
CA GLN A 111 16.35 -4.10 7.00
C GLN A 111 16.10 -5.51 7.57
N GLU A 112 15.58 -5.64 8.79
CA GLU A 112 15.20 -6.93 9.36
C GLU A 112 13.99 -7.57 8.67
N GLY A 113 13.06 -6.74 8.16
CA GLY A 113 11.87 -7.19 7.45
C GLY A 113 12.12 -7.68 6.03
N VAL A 114 13.19 -7.23 5.39
CA VAL A 114 13.47 -7.46 3.98
C VAL A 114 14.06 -8.86 3.73
N SER A 115 13.44 -9.67 2.88
CA SER A 115 13.98 -10.99 2.48
C SER A 115 14.95 -10.92 1.31
N VAL A 116 14.77 -9.95 0.39
CA VAL A 116 15.65 -9.72 -0.77
C VAL A 116 16.38 -8.39 -0.61
N LYS A 117 17.63 -8.43 -0.21
CA LYS A 117 18.44 -7.22 0.08
C LYS A 117 19.24 -6.67 -1.11
N GLY A 118 19.32 -7.42 -2.19
CA GLY A 118 20.21 -7.10 -3.31
C GLY A 118 21.68 -7.38 -3.03
N SER A 119 22.55 -7.04 -4.00
CA SER A 119 24.00 -7.24 -3.91
C SER A 119 24.70 -5.93 -3.53
N PRO A 120 25.59 -5.94 -2.52
CA PRO A 120 26.30 -4.72 -2.10
C PRO A 120 27.37 -4.27 -3.13
N HIS A 121 27.95 -5.20 -3.89
CA HIS A 121 28.95 -4.93 -4.94
C HIS A 121 28.35 -5.22 -6.32
N PHE A 122 27.26 -4.50 -6.63
CA PHE A 122 26.47 -4.76 -7.82
C PHE A 122 27.09 -4.13 -9.08
N ASN A 123 27.20 -4.95 -10.12
CA ASN A 123 27.46 -4.49 -11.48
C ASN A 123 26.42 -5.15 -12.41
N PRO A 124 25.63 -4.36 -13.18
CA PRO A 124 24.59 -4.90 -14.04
C PRO A 124 25.13 -5.68 -15.25
N ASP A 125 26.32 -5.39 -15.72
CA ASP A 125 26.84 -5.92 -17.00
C ASP A 125 27.08 -7.43 -16.96
N PRO A 126 27.78 -8.00 -15.98
CA PRO A 126 27.93 -9.45 -15.85
C PRO A 126 26.60 -10.18 -15.68
N ASP A 127 25.66 -9.59 -14.94
CA ASP A 127 24.33 -10.18 -14.75
C ASP A 127 23.55 -10.20 -16.06
N ALA A 128 23.58 -9.13 -16.84
CA ALA A 128 22.98 -9.05 -18.18
C ALA A 128 23.59 -10.10 -19.13
N GLU A 129 24.91 -10.27 -19.10
CA GLU A 129 25.62 -11.28 -19.90
C GLU A 129 25.22 -12.71 -19.49
N THR A 130 25.12 -12.97 -18.18
CA THR A 130 24.69 -14.26 -17.64
C THR A 130 23.27 -14.61 -18.11
N LEU A 131 22.34 -13.66 -18.03
CA LEU A 131 20.97 -13.82 -18.51
C LEU A 131 20.92 -14.06 -20.03
N TYR A 132 21.72 -13.30 -20.80
CA TYR A 132 21.80 -13.51 -22.25
C TYR A 132 22.28 -14.94 -22.60
N LYS A 133 23.34 -15.40 -21.93
CA LYS A 133 23.86 -16.77 -22.13
C LYS A 133 22.85 -17.84 -21.71
N ALA A 134 22.08 -17.60 -20.63
CA ALA A 134 21.04 -18.51 -20.15
C ALA A 134 19.89 -18.70 -21.14
N MET A 135 19.64 -17.70 -21.99
CA MET A 135 18.53 -17.67 -22.96
C MET A 135 19.00 -17.79 -24.42
N LYS A 136 20.32 -17.96 -24.66
CA LYS A 136 20.88 -18.05 -26.02
C LYS A 136 20.99 -19.50 -26.47
N GLY A 137 20.34 -19.84 -27.57
CA GLY A 137 20.50 -21.13 -28.23
C GLY A 137 19.25 -22.01 -28.12
N ILE A 138 19.45 -23.31 -28.00
CA ILE A 138 18.38 -24.29 -27.83
C ILE A 138 18.23 -24.61 -26.34
N GLY A 139 17.06 -24.32 -25.80
CA GLY A 139 16.76 -24.48 -24.37
C GLY A 139 17.18 -23.28 -23.54
N THR A 140 16.68 -23.23 -22.33
CA THR A 140 16.89 -22.12 -21.37
C THR A 140 17.54 -22.67 -20.10
N ASN A 141 18.45 -21.91 -19.50
CA ASN A 141 19.00 -22.24 -18.18
C ASN A 141 18.19 -21.45 -17.11
N GLU A 142 17.10 -22.03 -16.66
CA GLU A 142 16.20 -21.44 -15.67
C GLU A 142 16.90 -21.18 -14.34
N GLN A 143 17.81 -22.07 -13.93
CA GLN A 143 18.54 -21.89 -12.66
C GLN A 143 19.44 -20.65 -12.69
N ALA A 144 20.08 -20.34 -13.82
CA ALA A 144 20.87 -19.11 -13.94
C ALA A 144 19.99 -17.85 -13.87
N ILE A 145 18.78 -17.90 -14.43
CA ILE A 145 17.80 -16.82 -14.34
C ILE A 145 17.36 -16.62 -12.88
N ILE A 146 17.05 -17.71 -12.18
CA ILE A 146 16.67 -17.69 -10.76
C ILE A 146 17.81 -17.09 -9.93
N ASP A 147 19.04 -17.57 -10.10
CA ASP A 147 20.19 -17.15 -9.30
C ASP A 147 20.53 -15.68 -9.46
N VAL A 148 20.29 -15.10 -10.62
CA VAL A 148 20.45 -13.67 -10.83
C VAL A 148 19.25 -12.91 -10.26
N LEU A 149 18.05 -13.12 -10.79
CA LEU A 149 16.91 -12.22 -10.58
C LEU A 149 16.34 -12.27 -9.16
N THR A 150 16.40 -13.42 -8.47
CA THR A 150 15.90 -13.53 -7.09
C THR A 150 16.87 -12.98 -6.05
N LYS A 151 18.14 -12.76 -6.41
CA LYS A 151 19.19 -12.23 -5.51
C LYS A 151 19.55 -10.78 -5.77
N ARG A 152 18.77 -10.08 -6.56
CA ARG A 152 18.92 -8.64 -6.84
C ARG A 152 17.68 -7.89 -6.38
N SER A 153 17.87 -6.65 -5.91
CA SER A 153 16.75 -5.75 -5.63
C SER A 153 16.05 -5.33 -6.92
N ASN A 154 14.82 -4.84 -6.80
CA ASN A 154 14.10 -4.34 -7.98
C ASN A 154 14.87 -3.23 -8.71
N ALA A 155 15.46 -2.28 -7.97
CA ALA A 155 16.30 -1.24 -8.55
C ALA A 155 17.49 -1.82 -9.35
N GLN A 156 18.11 -2.89 -8.85
CA GLN A 156 19.18 -3.59 -9.54
C GLN A 156 18.68 -4.33 -10.78
N ARG A 157 17.52 -5.00 -10.68
CA ARG A 157 16.87 -5.63 -11.85
C ARG A 157 16.57 -4.63 -12.97
N GLN A 158 16.15 -3.40 -12.63
CA GLN A 158 15.94 -2.33 -13.62
C GLN A 158 17.27 -1.92 -14.31
N GLN A 159 18.37 -1.89 -13.58
CA GLN A 159 19.69 -1.61 -14.16
C GLN A 159 20.16 -2.77 -15.05
N ILE A 160 19.93 -4.02 -14.66
CA ILE A 160 20.21 -5.19 -15.49
C ILE A 160 19.43 -5.12 -16.80
N ALA A 161 18.16 -4.78 -16.77
CA ALA A 161 17.34 -4.66 -17.99
C ALA A 161 17.89 -3.57 -18.93
N LYS A 162 18.35 -2.44 -18.42
CA LYS A 162 18.99 -1.38 -19.20
C LYS A 162 20.31 -1.84 -19.82
N SER A 163 21.16 -2.51 -19.05
CA SER A 163 22.43 -3.07 -19.51
C SER A 163 22.19 -4.14 -20.57
N PHE A 164 21.22 -5.03 -20.38
CA PHE A 164 20.84 -6.06 -21.33
C PHE A 164 20.45 -5.45 -22.69
N LYS A 165 19.62 -4.41 -22.66
CA LYS A 165 19.23 -3.69 -23.88
C LYS A 165 20.42 -3.00 -24.56
N ALA A 166 21.29 -2.39 -23.77
CA ALA A 166 22.48 -1.71 -24.29
C ALA A 166 23.48 -2.69 -24.93
N GLN A 167 23.71 -3.84 -24.32
CA GLN A 167 24.68 -4.84 -24.81
C GLN A 167 24.14 -5.68 -25.98
N PHE A 168 22.87 -6.06 -25.94
CA PHE A 168 22.30 -7.07 -26.86
C PHE A 168 21.20 -6.53 -27.78
N GLY A 169 20.81 -5.26 -27.62
CA GLY A 169 19.77 -4.62 -28.43
C GLY A 169 18.35 -5.16 -28.22
N LYS A 170 18.15 -6.07 -27.25
CA LYS A 170 16.88 -6.75 -26.96
C LYS A 170 16.27 -6.24 -25.65
N ASP A 171 14.94 -6.22 -25.57
CA ASP A 171 14.25 -6.00 -24.31
C ASP A 171 14.31 -7.27 -23.45
N LEU A 172 14.70 -7.12 -22.17
CA LEU A 172 14.87 -8.27 -21.28
C LEU A 172 13.53 -8.91 -20.94
N ILE A 173 12.48 -8.13 -20.67
CA ILE A 173 11.16 -8.66 -20.34
C ILE A 173 10.58 -9.45 -21.51
N GLU A 174 10.65 -8.90 -22.72
CA GLU A 174 10.16 -9.59 -23.92
C GLU A 174 10.99 -10.85 -24.23
N THR A 175 12.30 -10.83 -23.99
CA THR A 175 13.15 -12.01 -24.14
C THR A 175 12.77 -13.08 -23.12
N LEU A 176 12.57 -12.73 -21.85
CA LEU A 176 12.12 -13.66 -20.81
C LEU A 176 10.75 -14.28 -21.14
N LYS A 177 9.79 -13.48 -21.62
CA LYS A 177 8.48 -13.98 -22.06
C LYS A 177 8.57 -14.96 -23.22
N SER A 178 9.53 -14.80 -24.13
CA SER A 178 9.71 -15.73 -25.26
C SER A 178 10.37 -17.05 -24.85
N GLU A 179 11.12 -17.07 -23.76
CA GLU A 179 11.89 -18.24 -23.30
C GLU A 179 11.20 -19.02 -22.18
N LEU A 180 10.40 -18.34 -21.36
CA LEU A 180 9.75 -18.94 -20.19
C LEU A 180 8.25 -19.18 -20.46
N SER A 181 7.64 -20.00 -19.60
CA SER A 181 6.20 -20.29 -19.69
C SER A 181 5.56 -20.54 -18.33
N GLY A 182 4.22 -20.41 -18.29
CA GLY A 182 3.41 -20.81 -17.15
C GLY A 182 3.63 -19.96 -15.89
N LYS A 183 3.59 -20.63 -14.73
CA LYS A 183 3.70 -19.97 -13.42
C LYS A 183 5.09 -19.39 -13.17
N PHE A 184 6.13 -20.05 -13.67
CA PHE A 184 7.50 -19.58 -13.56
C PHE A 184 7.71 -18.28 -14.37
N GLU A 185 7.27 -18.22 -15.63
CA GLU A 185 7.27 -17.00 -16.42
C GLU A 185 6.55 -15.86 -15.65
N ARG A 186 5.34 -16.13 -15.18
CA ARG A 186 4.54 -15.11 -14.45
C ARG A 186 5.30 -14.55 -13.25
N LEU A 187 5.96 -15.40 -12.46
CA LEU A 187 6.76 -14.96 -11.30
C LEU A 187 7.96 -14.10 -11.72
N ILE A 188 8.73 -14.56 -12.70
CA ILE A 188 9.93 -13.86 -13.18
C ILE A 188 9.55 -12.49 -13.79
N ILE A 189 8.49 -12.45 -14.59
CA ILE A 189 8.01 -11.19 -15.16
C ILE A 189 7.51 -10.24 -14.07
N ALA A 190 6.81 -10.74 -13.04
CA ALA A 190 6.40 -9.92 -11.90
C ALA A 190 7.59 -9.26 -11.20
N LEU A 191 8.71 -9.97 -11.03
CA LEU A 191 9.95 -9.44 -10.46
C LEU A 191 10.58 -8.32 -11.31
N MET A 192 10.38 -8.34 -12.62
CA MET A 192 10.97 -7.37 -13.55
C MET A 192 10.23 -6.05 -13.63
N TYR A 193 8.97 -5.98 -13.22
CA TYR A 193 8.23 -4.72 -13.18
C TYR A 193 8.70 -3.84 -12.00
N PRO A 194 8.82 -2.51 -12.19
CA PRO A 194 8.91 -1.58 -11.07
C PRO A 194 7.71 -1.76 -10.11
N PRO A 195 7.89 -1.64 -8.78
CA PRO A 195 6.88 -2.05 -7.80
C PRO A 195 5.48 -1.45 -8.04
N TYR A 196 5.37 -0.14 -8.21
CA TYR A 196 4.07 0.50 -8.41
C TYR A 196 3.45 0.22 -9.78
N ARG A 197 4.26 0.00 -10.81
CA ARG A 197 3.78 -0.46 -12.14
C ARG A 197 3.29 -1.90 -12.08
N TYR A 198 3.92 -2.75 -11.28
CA TYR A 198 3.42 -4.11 -11.05
C TYR A 198 2.04 -4.09 -10.38
N GLU A 199 1.86 -3.28 -9.34
CA GLU A 199 0.57 -3.16 -8.65
C GLU A 199 -0.51 -2.51 -9.54
N ALA A 200 -0.15 -1.50 -10.32
CA ALA A 200 -1.03 -0.92 -11.35
C ALA A 200 -1.46 -1.98 -12.38
N LYS A 201 -0.53 -2.84 -12.82
CA LYS A 201 -0.82 -3.94 -13.72
C LYS A 201 -1.78 -4.96 -13.09
N GLU A 202 -1.57 -5.35 -11.83
CA GLU A 202 -2.47 -6.28 -11.13
C GLU A 202 -3.89 -5.71 -11.00
N LEU A 203 -4.03 -4.40 -10.74
CA LEU A 203 -5.32 -3.71 -10.71
C LEU A 203 -5.98 -3.68 -12.11
N TYR A 204 -5.23 -3.32 -13.14
CA TYR A 204 -5.72 -3.32 -14.50
C TYR A 204 -6.19 -4.71 -14.95
N ASP A 205 -5.39 -5.74 -14.70
CA ASP A 205 -5.74 -7.12 -15.03
C ASP A 205 -6.91 -7.67 -14.20
N ALA A 206 -7.15 -7.10 -13.00
CA ALA A 206 -8.29 -7.45 -12.17
C ALA A 206 -9.63 -6.91 -12.71
N MET A 207 -9.61 -5.81 -13.46
CA MET A 207 -10.77 -5.14 -14.03
C MET A 207 -10.91 -5.40 -15.53
N LYS A 208 -9.88 -5.97 -16.18
CA LYS A 208 -9.89 -6.24 -17.62
C LYS A 208 -10.64 -7.53 -17.94
N GLY A 209 -11.63 -7.44 -18.83
CA GLY A 209 -12.30 -8.61 -19.39
C GLY A 209 -13.72 -8.81 -18.86
N ILE A 210 -14.14 -10.06 -18.75
CA ILE A 210 -15.47 -10.41 -18.25
C ILE A 210 -15.37 -10.76 -16.78
N GLY A 211 -16.01 -9.96 -15.93
CA GLY A 211 -16.00 -10.09 -14.47
C GLY A 211 -14.78 -9.42 -13.83
N THR A 212 -14.96 -9.03 -12.59
CA THR A 212 -13.98 -8.31 -11.76
C THR A 212 -13.36 -9.25 -10.74
N LYS A 213 -12.05 -9.16 -10.54
CA LYS A 213 -11.36 -9.83 -9.44
C LYS A 213 -11.30 -8.92 -8.21
N GLU A 214 -12.43 -8.72 -7.57
CA GLU A 214 -12.62 -7.76 -6.48
C GLU A 214 -11.63 -7.97 -5.34
N GLY A 215 -11.33 -9.23 -4.99
CA GLY A 215 -10.36 -9.56 -3.95
C GLY A 215 -8.93 -9.04 -4.21
N VAL A 216 -8.52 -8.85 -5.47
CA VAL A 216 -7.23 -8.23 -5.81
C VAL A 216 -7.28 -6.72 -5.56
N ILE A 217 -8.37 -6.08 -5.97
CA ILE A 217 -8.57 -4.64 -5.76
C ILE A 217 -8.63 -4.33 -4.27
N ILE A 218 -9.43 -5.10 -3.51
CA ILE A 218 -9.57 -4.98 -2.05
C ILE A 218 -8.19 -5.14 -1.37
N GLU A 219 -7.43 -6.18 -1.70
CA GLU A 219 -6.11 -6.43 -1.12
C GLU A 219 -5.18 -5.24 -1.30
N ILE A 220 -5.05 -4.72 -2.52
CA ILE A 220 -4.15 -3.62 -2.82
C ILE A 220 -4.62 -2.33 -2.14
N LEU A 221 -5.88 -1.94 -2.30
CA LEU A 221 -6.37 -0.66 -1.78
C LEU A 221 -6.42 -0.61 -0.25
N ALA A 222 -6.73 -1.72 0.41
CA ALA A 222 -6.84 -1.74 1.87
C ALA A 222 -5.49 -1.88 2.59
N SER A 223 -4.45 -2.38 1.94
CA SER A 223 -3.16 -2.69 2.58
C SER A 223 -2.03 -1.72 2.25
N ARG A 224 -2.20 -0.85 1.25
CA ARG A 224 -1.17 0.13 0.86
C ARG A 224 -1.38 1.47 1.56
N THR A 225 -0.27 2.16 1.82
CA THR A 225 -0.30 3.52 2.38
C THR A 225 -0.80 4.53 1.35
N LYS A 226 -1.24 5.70 1.81
CA LYS A 226 -1.66 6.80 0.94
C LYS A 226 -0.61 7.14 -0.13
N ASN A 227 0.66 7.25 0.28
CA ASN A 227 1.73 7.57 -0.65
C ASN A 227 1.93 6.47 -1.70
N GLN A 228 1.85 5.20 -1.29
CA GLN A 228 1.93 4.07 -2.23
C GLN A 228 0.76 4.08 -3.22
N LEU A 229 -0.46 4.34 -2.75
CA LEU A 229 -1.64 4.43 -3.63
C LEU A 229 -1.51 5.58 -4.63
N GLN A 230 -0.96 6.73 -4.25
CA GLN A 230 -0.70 7.84 -5.16
C GLN A 230 0.30 7.46 -6.27
N GLU A 231 1.38 6.76 -5.92
CA GLU A 231 2.35 6.28 -6.93
C GLU A 231 1.74 5.19 -7.83
N ILE A 232 0.88 4.32 -7.30
CA ILE A 232 0.15 3.32 -8.09
C ILE A 232 -0.82 4.00 -9.07
N MET A 233 -1.58 5.00 -8.62
CA MET A 233 -2.50 5.76 -9.48
C MET A 233 -1.75 6.43 -10.62
N LYS A 234 -0.61 7.05 -10.33
CA LYS A 234 0.25 7.68 -11.33
C LYS A 234 0.78 6.66 -12.34
N ALA A 235 1.29 5.53 -11.86
CA ALA A 235 1.76 4.45 -12.73
C ALA A 235 0.64 3.87 -13.61
N TYR A 236 -0.58 3.78 -13.06
CA TYR A 236 -1.76 3.32 -13.78
C TYR A 236 -2.13 4.26 -14.92
N GLU A 237 -2.15 5.56 -14.67
CA GLU A 237 -2.42 6.57 -15.70
C GLU A 237 -1.33 6.59 -16.78
N GLU A 238 -0.04 6.51 -16.38
CA GLU A 238 1.08 6.46 -17.31
C GLU A 238 1.07 5.22 -18.23
N ASP A 239 0.72 4.06 -17.70
CA ASP A 239 0.81 2.80 -18.45
C ASP A 239 -0.46 2.49 -19.26
N TYR A 240 -1.63 2.92 -18.81
CA TYR A 240 -2.92 2.58 -19.41
C TYR A 240 -3.70 3.77 -19.96
N GLY A 241 -3.28 4.99 -19.69
CA GLY A 241 -3.95 6.21 -20.14
C GLY A 241 -5.37 6.37 -19.60
N SER A 242 -5.68 5.72 -18.47
CA SER A 242 -6.98 5.71 -17.82
C SER A 242 -6.87 6.11 -16.36
N ASN A 243 -7.93 6.65 -15.78
CA ASN A 243 -7.98 7.01 -14.38
C ASN A 243 -8.44 5.81 -13.55
N LEU A 244 -7.62 5.39 -12.58
CA LEU A 244 -7.91 4.22 -11.74
C LEU A 244 -9.24 4.33 -10.98
N GLU A 245 -9.58 5.51 -10.46
CA GLU A 245 -10.84 5.72 -9.74
C GLU A 245 -12.05 5.57 -10.67
N GLU A 246 -11.95 6.10 -11.89
CA GLU A 246 -13.01 5.96 -12.88
C GLU A 246 -13.20 4.52 -13.33
N ASP A 247 -12.11 3.78 -13.52
CA ASP A 247 -12.18 2.36 -13.89
C ASP A 247 -12.78 1.51 -12.74
N ILE A 248 -12.44 1.78 -11.48
CA ILE A 248 -13.06 1.13 -10.32
C ILE A 248 -14.57 1.41 -10.28
N LYS A 249 -14.99 2.67 -10.50
CA LYS A 249 -16.42 3.04 -10.55
C LYS A 249 -17.16 2.40 -11.71
N ALA A 250 -16.50 2.20 -12.83
CA ALA A 250 -17.09 1.55 -13.98
C ALA A 250 -17.28 0.03 -13.77
N ASP A 251 -16.41 -0.58 -12.99
CA ASP A 251 -16.32 -2.04 -12.82
C ASP A 251 -16.97 -2.55 -11.52
N THR A 252 -17.28 -1.67 -10.59
CA THR A 252 -17.93 -1.98 -9.30
C THR A 252 -19.17 -1.12 -9.09
N SER A 253 -20.00 -1.47 -8.10
CA SER A 253 -21.23 -0.74 -7.81
C SER A 253 -21.61 -0.78 -6.34
N GLY A 254 -22.54 0.09 -5.93
CA GLY A 254 -23.13 0.11 -4.60
C GLY A 254 -22.13 0.46 -3.51
N TYR A 255 -22.22 -0.22 -2.36
CA TYR A 255 -21.33 0.04 -1.22
C TYR A 255 -19.90 -0.46 -1.43
N LEU A 256 -19.70 -1.48 -2.27
CA LEU A 256 -18.35 -1.91 -2.66
C LEU A 256 -17.62 -0.80 -3.41
N GLU A 257 -18.24 -0.19 -4.42
CA GLU A 257 -17.68 0.97 -5.11
C GLU A 257 -17.28 2.08 -4.14
N ARG A 258 -18.18 2.40 -3.19
CA ARG A 258 -17.95 3.47 -2.22
C ARG A 258 -16.77 3.21 -1.30
N ILE A 259 -16.64 1.99 -0.74
CA ILE A 259 -15.51 1.67 0.13
C ILE A 259 -14.19 1.67 -0.65
N LEU A 260 -14.17 1.14 -1.88
CA LEU A 260 -12.97 1.11 -2.71
C LEU A 260 -12.50 2.52 -3.10
N VAL A 261 -13.41 3.40 -3.50
CA VAL A 261 -13.10 4.80 -3.81
C VAL A 261 -12.60 5.53 -2.55
N CYS A 262 -13.24 5.31 -1.40
CA CYS A 262 -12.81 5.93 -0.15
C CYS A 262 -11.39 5.49 0.26
N LEU A 263 -11.06 4.22 0.10
CA LEU A 263 -9.71 3.70 0.34
C LEU A 263 -8.68 4.31 -0.62
N LEU A 264 -9.02 4.40 -1.91
CA LEU A 264 -8.13 4.96 -2.93
C LEU A 264 -7.81 6.43 -2.68
N GLN A 265 -8.78 7.22 -2.24
CA GLN A 265 -8.60 8.65 -1.91
C GLN A 265 -7.67 8.86 -0.71
N GLY A 266 -7.45 7.84 0.11
CA GLY A 266 -6.49 7.86 1.22
C GLY A 266 -6.78 8.99 2.22
N SER A 267 -8.04 9.16 2.62
CA SER A 267 -8.47 10.21 3.55
C SER A 267 -8.00 10.00 4.98
N ARG A 268 -7.35 8.86 5.26
CA ARG A 268 -6.86 8.48 6.59
C ARG A 268 -5.68 9.35 7.02
N ASP A 269 -5.76 9.94 8.21
CA ASP A 269 -4.65 10.66 8.84
C ASP A 269 -3.77 9.70 9.66
N ASP A 270 -2.81 9.06 9.01
CA ASP A 270 -1.88 8.13 9.66
C ASP A 270 -0.66 8.85 10.29
N LEU A 271 -0.54 10.16 10.14
CA LEU A 271 0.57 10.95 10.69
C LEU A 271 0.31 11.38 12.14
N SER A 272 -0.95 11.43 12.57
CA SER A 272 -1.34 11.77 13.93
C SER A 272 -1.30 10.53 14.81
N GLY A 273 -0.34 10.46 15.72
CA GLY A 273 -0.32 9.46 16.80
C GLY A 273 -1.31 9.76 17.93
N TYR A 274 -2.02 10.88 17.86
CA TYR A 274 -2.98 11.28 18.88
C TYR A 274 -4.31 10.55 18.67
N VAL A 275 -4.81 9.95 19.74
CA VAL A 275 -6.13 9.31 19.80
C VAL A 275 -7.00 10.08 20.79
N ASP A 276 -8.13 10.60 20.33
CA ASP A 276 -9.16 11.17 21.21
C ASP A 276 -10.05 10.05 21.75
N PRO A 277 -9.98 9.73 23.08
CA PRO A 277 -10.80 8.67 23.65
C PRO A 277 -12.30 8.94 23.57
N GLY A 278 -12.72 10.21 23.62
CA GLY A 278 -14.12 10.62 23.52
C GLY A 278 -14.68 10.35 22.12
N LEU A 279 -13.92 10.74 21.09
CA LEU A 279 -14.27 10.46 19.70
C LEU A 279 -14.26 8.95 19.40
N ALA A 280 -13.29 8.20 19.93
CA ALA A 280 -13.24 6.75 19.75
C ALA A 280 -14.45 6.05 20.37
N LEU A 281 -14.90 6.48 21.55
CA LEU A 281 -16.11 5.98 22.18
C LEU A 281 -17.35 6.35 21.34
N GLN A 282 -17.43 7.57 20.83
CA GLN A 282 -18.53 8.02 19.97
C GLN A 282 -18.59 7.20 18.68
N ASP A 283 -17.44 7.02 17.98
CA ASP A 283 -17.38 6.20 16.77
C ASP A 283 -17.81 4.74 17.05
N ALA A 284 -17.44 4.17 18.19
CA ALA A 284 -17.89 2.83 18.59
C ALA A 284 -19.39 2.76 18.83
N GLN A 285 -19.98 3.77 19.48
CA GLN A 285 -21.44 3.89 19.66
C GLN A 285 -22.17 4.07 18.33
N ASP A 286 -21.61 4.85 17.42
CA ASP A 286 -22.16 5.07 16.09
C ASP A 286 -22.15 3.77 15.26
N LEU A 287 -21.07 2.99 15.30
CA LEU A 287 -21.01 1.68 14.64
C LEU A 287 -22.03 0.69 15.24
N TYR A 288 -22.15 0.68 16.57
CA TYR A 288 -23.14 -0.17 17.24
C TYR A 288 -24.58 0.22 16.86
N ALA A 289 -24.85 1.52 16.79
CA ALA A 289 -26.15 2.02 16.38
C ALA A 289 -26.46 1.71 14.90
N ALA A 290 -25.46 1.75 14.04
CA ALA A 290 -25.57 1.51 12.60
C ALA A 290 -25.83 0.04 12.24
N GLY A 291 -25.36 -0.91 13.04
CA GLY A 291 -25.56 -2.36 12.83
C GLY A 291 -26.61 -2.94 13.75
N GLU A 292 -26.30 -3.03 15.04
CA GLU A 292 -27.03 -3.86 15.98
C GLU A 292 -28.40 -3.32 16.44
N LYS A 293 -28.62 -2.00 16.33
CA LYS A 293 -29.85 -1.35 16.86
C LYS A 293 -30.95 -1.18 15.83
N ILE A 294 -30.68 -1.33 14.58
CA ILE A 294 -31.65 -1.09 13.50
C ILE A 294 -31.95 -2.37 12.72
N CYS A 295 -33.13 -2.43 12.12
CA CYS A 295 -33.44 -3.47 11.16
C CYS A 295 -32.83 -3.07 9.81
N GLY A 296 -31.77 -3.76 9.43
CA GLY A 296 -30.87 -3.36 8.34
C GLY A 296 -29.62 -2.65 8.88
N THR A 297 -28.66 -2.40 8.01
CA THR A 297 -27.35 -1.82 8.36
C THR A 297 -27.16 -0.47 7.70
N ASP A 298 -26.60 0.51 8.40
CA ASP A 298 -26.06 1.74 7.79
C ASP A 298 -24.61 1.48 7.37
N GLU A 299 -24.42 0.87 6.20
CA GLU A 299 -23.12 0.54 5.63
C GLU A 299 -22.26 1.77 5.41
N MET A 300 -22.88 2.94 5.12
CA MET A 300 -22.14 4.19 4.93
C MET A 300 -21.46 4.65 6.22
N LYS A 301 -22.04 4.43 7.38
CA LYS A 301 -21.43 4.74 8.66
C LYS A 301 -20.17 3.89 8.88
N PHE A 302 -20.27 2.57 8.62
CA PHE A 302 -19.13 1.65 8.68
C PHE A 302 -18.01 2.11 7.72
N ILE A 303 -18.33 2.34 6.44
CA ILE A 303 -17.37 2.78 5.43
C ILE A 303 -16.67 4.07 5.87
N THR A 304 -17.44 5.06 6.32
CA THR A 304 -16.87 6.35 6.71
C THR A 304 -15.89 6.20 7.86
N ILE A 305 -16.25 5.52 8.93
CA ILE A 305 -15.36 5.35 10.09
C ILE A 305 -14.14 4.51 9.72
N LEU A 306 -14.33 3.34 9.08
CA LEU A 306 -13.23 2.44 8.73
C LEU A 306 -12.23 3.06 7.76
N CYS A 307 -12.65 3.90 6.82
CA CYS A 307 -11.77 4.46 5.79
C CYS A 307 -11.13 5.81 6.15
N THR A 308 -11.72 6.58 7.08
CA THR A 308 -11.25 7.93 7.36
C THR A 308 -10.47 8.07 8.67
N ARG A 309 -10.69 7.18 9.64
CA ARG A 309 -9.97 7.23 10.92
C ARG A 309 -8.57 6.65 10.80
N SER A 310 -7.61 7.17 11.58
CA SER A 310 -6.25 6.63 11.66
C SER A 310 -6.25 5.19 12.20
N ALA A 311 -5.22 4.41 11.87
CA ALA A 311 -5.10 3.03 12.36
C ALA A 311 -5.09 2.95 13.89
N THR A 312 -4.35 3.85 14.56
CA THR A 312 -4.30 3.92 16.03
C THR A 312 -5.65 4.27 16.65
N HIS A 313 -6.40 5.19 16.03
CA HIS A 313 -7.75 5.53 16.46
C HIS A 313 -8.72 4.35 16.28
N LEU A 314 -8.68 3.67 15.14
CA LEU A 314 -9.53 2.49 14.89
C LEU A 314 -9.29 1.36 15.87
N LEU A 315 -8.04 1.09 16.27
CA LEU A 315 -7.75 0.09 17.30
C LEU A 315 -8.48 0.43 18.61
N ARG A 316 -8.50 1.71 18.99
CA ARG A 316 -9.26 2.14 20.17
C ARG A 316 -10.77 2.03 19.97
N VAL A 317 -11.28 2.37 18.79
CA VAL A 317 -12.70 2.20 18.44
C VAL A 317 -13.10 0.72 18.59
N PHE A 318 -12.28 -0.20 18.10
CA PHE A 318 -12.58 -1.65 18.17
C PHE A 318 -12.60 -2.15 19.62
N GLU A 319 -11.72 -1.65 20.51
CA GLU A 319 -11.76 -1.97 21.94
C GLU A 319 -13.04 -1.45 22.61
N GLU A 320 -13.44 -0.23 22.32
CA GLU A 320 -14.68 0.34 22.87
C GLU A 320 -15.93 -0.34 22.29
N TYR A 321 -15.89 -0.69 21.00
CA TYR A 321 -16.98 -1.44 20.35
C TYR A 321 -17.24 -2.80 21.02
N GLU A 322 -16.18 -3.56 21.30
CA GLU A 322 -16.29 -4.87 21.95
C GLU A 322 -16.93 -4.78 23.34
N LYS A 323 -16.64 -3.72 24.09
CA LYS A 323 -17.26 -3.45 25.39
C LYS A 323 -18.75 -3.13 25.28
N ILE A 324 -19.17 -2.42 24.21
CA ILE A 324 -20.56 -2.00 23.99
C ILE A 324 -21.39 -3.14 23.42
N ALA A 325 -20.87 -3.82 22.39
CA ALA A 325 -21.58 -4.84 21.62
C ALA A 325 -21.47 -6.25 22.22
N ASN A 326 -20.51 -6.47 23.12
CA ASN A 326 -20.14 -7.79 23.64
C ASN A 326 -19.80 -8.81 22.55
N LYS A 327 -19.34 -8.33 21.40
CA LYS A 327 -18.80 -9.10 20.27
C LYS A 327 -17.78 -8.27 19.50
N SER A 328 -16.92 -8.93 18.72
CA SER A 328 -15.91 -8.24 17.94
C SER A 328 -16.53 -7.46 16.79
N ILE A 329 -15.83 -6.45 16.30
CA ILE A 329 -16.24 -5.70 15.09
C ILE A 329 -16.27 -6.63 13.87
N GLU A 330 -15.38 -7.62 13.80
CA GLU A 330 -15.34 -8.62 12.74
C GLU A 330 -16.60 -9.48 12.73
N ASP A 331 -17.10 -9.89 13.89
CA ASP A 331 -18.33 -10.68 13.99
C ASP A 331 -19.55 -9.86 13.61
N SER A 332 -19.57 -8.57 13.96
CA SER A 332 -20.63 -7.66 13.54
C SER A 332 -20.62 -7.45 12.02
N ILE A 333 -19.46 -7.19 11.43
CA ILE A 333 -19.36 -7.05 9.96
C ILE A 333 -19.88 -8.31 9.25
N LYS A 334 -19.53 -9.51 9.72
CA LYS A 334 -19.99 -10.77 9.15
C LYS A 334 -21.49 -11.01 9.30
N SER A 335 -22.10 -10.51 10.39
CA SER A 335 -23.54 -10.62 10.58
C SER A 335 -24.34 -9.62 9.77
N GLU A 336 -23.75 -8.44 9.47
CA GLU A 336 -24.45 -7.31 8.88
C GLU A 336 -24.19 -7.14 7.38
N THR A 337 -23.10 -7.72 6.84
CA THR A 337 -22.70 -7.54 5.44
C THR A 337 -22.38 -8.88 4.79
N HIS A 338 -22.36 -8.90 3.45
CA HIS A 338 -22.12 -10.13 2.68
C HIS A 338 -21.25 -9.86 1.45
N GLY A 339 -20.59 -10.92 0.95
CA GLY A 339 -19.84 -10.89 -0.31
C GLY A 339 -18.62 -9.96 -0.27
N SER A 340 -18.38 -9.28 -1.37
CA SER A 340 -17.18 -8.44 -1.53
C SER A 340 -17.15 -7.20 -0.62
N LEU A 341 -18.31 -6.70 -0.19
CA LEU A 341 -18.36 -5.63 0.82
C LEU A 341 -17.90 -6.12 2.18
N GLU A 342 -18.33 -7.31 2.62
CA GLU A 342 -17.85 -7.96 3.83
C GLU A 342 -16.34 -8.17 3.76
N GLU A 343 -15.85 -8.73 2.64
CA GLU A 343 -14.41 -8.94 2.42
C GLU A 343 -13.62 -7.62 2.52
N ALA A 344 -14.13 -6.54 1.90
CA ALA A 344 -13.48 -5.24 1.95
C ALA A 344 -13.40 -4.67 3.38
N MET A 345 -14.51 -4.66 4.11
CA MET A 345 -14.55 -4.18 5.50
C MET A 345 -13.65 -5.02 6.42
N LEU A 346 -13.73 -6.35 6.34
CA LEU A 346 -12.89 -7.25 7.12
C LEU A 346 -11.40 -7.07 6.79
N THR A 347 -11.06 -6.83 5.51
CA THR A 347 -9.67 -6.56 5.10
C THR A 347 -9.14 -5.29 5.72
N VAL A 348 -9.93 -4.20 5.75
CA VAL A 348 -9.55 -2.95 6.44
C VAL A 348 -9.29 -3.21 7.92
N VAL A 349 -10.18 -3.93 8.61
CA VAL A 349 -10.02 -4.28 10.03
C VAL A 349 -8.76 -5.11 10.27
N LYS A 350 -8.54 -6.16 9.47
CA LYS A 350 -7.36 -7.03 9.58
C LYS A 350 -6.06 -6.27 9.35
N CYS A 351 -5.98 -5.45 8.30
CA CYS A 351 -4.82 -4.60 8.02
C CYS A 351 -4.57 -3.60 9.15
N THR A 352 -5.62 -3.05 9.76
CA THR A 352 -5.51 -2.15 10.90
C THR A 352 -4.99 -2.85 12.15
N ARG A 353 -5.45 -4.08 12.43
CA ARG A 353 -4.98 -4.86 13.58
C ARG A 353 -3.53 -5.32 13.44
N ASN A 354 -3.20 -5.95 12.33
CA ASN A 354 -1.84 -6.40 12.03
C ASN A 354 -1.67 -6.73 10.54
N LEU A 355 -0.97 -5.84 9.83
CA LEU A 355 -0.73 -5.98 8.39
C LEU A 355 0.03 -7.26 8.03
N HIS A 356 1.04 -7.65 8.83
CA HIS A 356 1.83 -8.85 8.57
C HIS A 356 1.00 -10.13 8.77
N SER A 357 0.12 -10.15 9.76
CA SER A 357 -0.83 -11.26 9.97
C SER A 357 -1.84 -11.37 8.84
N TYR A 358 -2.30 -10.24 8.29
CA TYR A 358 -3.17 -10.24 7.11
C TYR A 358 -2.50 -10.88 5.89
N PHE A 359 -1.26 -10.51 5.58
CA PHE A 359 -0.53 -11.13 4.47
C PHE A 359 -0.18 -12.61 4.73
N ALA A 360 0.13 -12.97 5.97
CA ALA A 360 0.32 -14.37 6.35
C ALA A 360 -0.95 -15.19 6.08
N GLU A 361 -2.11 -14.65 6.43
CA GLU A 361 -3.42 -15.27 6.15
C GLU A 361 -3.66 -15.41 4.64
N ARG A 362 -3.37 -14.37 3.85
CA ARG A 362 -3.50 -14.41 2.38
C ARG A 362 -2.62 -15.50 1.76
N LEU A 363 -1.37 -15.60 2.19
CA LEU A 363 -0.44 -16.62 1.73
C LEU A 363 -0.89 -18.04 2.12
N TYR A 364 -1.38 -18.22 3.35
CA TYR A 364 -1.87 -19.51 3.81
C TYR A 364 -3.06 -19.98 2.97
N PHE A 365 -4.07 -19.14 2.79
CA PHE A 365 -5.24 -19.51 2.01
C PHE A 365 -4.97 -19.61 0.49
N ALA A 366 -3.90 -18.98 0.00
CA ALA A 366 -3.48 -19.18 -1.39
C ALA A 366 -2.96 -20.60 -1.66
N MET A 367 -2.47 -21.30 -0.62
CA MET A 367 -1.88 -22.63 -0.71
C MET A 367 -2.70 -23.72 0.02
N LYS A 368 -3.71 -23.33 0.82
CA LYS A 368 -4.56 -24.29 1.53
C LYS A 368 -5.69 -24.78 0.64
N GLY A 369 -5.70 -26.06 0.33
CA GLY A 369 -6.81 -26.70 -0.38
C GLY A 369 -6.39 -27.45 -1.63
N ALA A 370 -7.32 -27.69 -2.52
CA ALA A 370 -7.05 -28.33 -3.80
C ALA A 370 -6.60 -27.29 -4.83
N GLY A 371 -5.30 -27.20 -5.04
CA GLY A 371 -4.68 -26.24 -5.96
C GLY A 371 -4.22 -24.94 -5.30
N THR A 372 -3.36 -24.23 -6.01
CA THR A 372 -2.71 -23.00 -5.55
C THR A 372 -3.35 -21.79 -6.23
N LEU A 373 -3.66 -20.75 -5.46
CA LEU A 373 -3.99 -19.43 -6.00
C LEU A 373 -2.70 -18.68 -6.37
N ASP A 374 -2.08 -19.13 -7.48
CA ASP A 374 -0.75 -18.65 -7.89
C ASP A 374 -0.67 -17.12 -8.03
N GLY A 375 -1.73 -16.47 -8.50
CA GLY A 375 -1.78 -15.01 -8.60
C GLY A 375 -1.63 -14.32 -7.26
N THR A 376 -2.30 -14.80 -6.23
CA THR A 376 -2.19 -14.28 -4.86
C THR A 376 -0.82 -14.58 -4.27
N LEU A 377 -0.32 -15.81 -4.45
CA LEU A 377 0.99 -16.22 -3.96
C LEU A 377 2.11 -15.36 -4.57
N ILE A 378 2.14 -15.22 -5.89
CA ILE A 378 3.14 -14.42 -6.61
C ILE A 378 3.05 -12.94 -6.17
N ARG A 379 1.86 -12.35 -6.19
CA ARG A 379 1.69 -10.94 -5.86
C ARG A 379 2.18 -10.62 -4.46
N ASN A 380 1.80 -11.42 -3.46
CA ASN A 380 2.18 -11.18 -2.08
C ASN A 380 3.69 -11.39 -1.84
N ILE A 381 4.29 -12.43 -2.41
CA ILE A 381 5.73 -12.65 -2.26
C ILE A 381 6.52 -11.55 -2.97
N VAL A 382 6.20 -11.24 -4.22
CA VAL A 382 6.93 -10.22 -4.99
C VAL A 382 6.80 -8.83 -4.37
N SER A 383 5.60 -8.40 -4.02
CA SER A 383 5.36 -7.05 -3.49
C SER A 383 5.93 -6.85 -2.07
N ARG A 384 6.09 -7.92 -1.28
CA ARG A 384 6.54 -7.83 0.11
C ARG A 384 8.00 -8.25 0.34
N SER A 385 8.66 -8.85 -0.65
CA SER A 385 10.04 -9.38 -0.54
C SER A 385 11.08 -8.30 -0.16
N GLU A 386 10.90 -7.08 -0.62
CA GLU A 386 11.80 -5.95 -0.34
C GLU A 386 11.22 -4.99 0.71
N ILE A 387 10.15 -5.37 1.41
CA ILE A 387 9.50 -4.53 2.44
C ILE A 387 9.50 -5.23 3.79
N ASP A 388 8.70 -6.30 3.97
CA ASP A 388 8.43 -6.90 5.27
C ASP A 388 8.16 -8.41 5.24
N LEU A 389 8.57 -9.12 4.18
CA LEU A 389 8.26 -10.54 4.03
C LEU A 389 8.80 -11.39 5.20
N ASN A 390 9.94 -11.05 5.81
CA ASN A 390 10.45 -11.75 6.99
C ASN A 390 9.53 -11.60 8.21
N LEU A 391 8.92 -10.43 8.38
CA LEU A 391 7.92 -10.21 9.45
C LEU A 391 6.64 -11.00 9.18
N ILE A 392 6.23 -11.08 7.91
CA ILE A 392 5.10 -11.91 7.47
C ILE A 392 5.38 -13.39 7.74
N LYS A 393 6.60 -13.89 7.45
CA LYS A 393 7.03 -15.28 7.75
C LYS A 393 6.91 -15.61 9.23
N ASN A 394 7.32 -14.68 10.10
CA ASN A 394 7.21 -14.83 11.55
C ASN A 394 5.76 -14.95 12.00
N GLN A 395 4.87 -14.12 11.46
CA GLN A 395 3.44 -14.22 11.75
C GLN A 395 2.84 -15.51 11.18
N PHE A 396 3.24 -15.91 9.97
CA PHE A 396 2.80 -17.16 9.36
C PHE A 396 3.10 -18.37 10.24
N LYS A 397 4.34 -18.48 10.74
CA LYS A 397 4.74 -19.54 11.64
C LYS A 397 3.97 -19.53 12.98
N LYS A 398 3.74 -18.32 13.54
CA LYS A 398 2.95 -18.16 14.77
C LYS A 398 1.49 -18.58 14.59
N MET A 399 0.88 -18.22 13.47
CA MET A 399 -0.55 -18.47 13.21
C MET A 399 -0.85 -19.93 12.84
N TYR A 400 0.06 -20.56 12.08
CA TYR A 400 -0.24 -21.85 11.44
C TYR A 400 0.67 -23.00 11.89
N GLY A 401 1.68 -22.71 12.71
CA GLY A 401 2.61 -23.73 13.21
C GLY A 401 3.55 -24.33 12.15
N LYS A 402 3.46 -23.88 10.91
CA LYS A 402 4.32 -24.25 9.76
C LYS A 402 5.09 -23.03 9.27
N THR A 403 6.25 -23.24 8.66
CA THR A 403 6.96 -22.17 7.97
C THR A 403 6.36 -21.92 6.59
N LEU A 404 6.49 -20.68 6.09
CA LEU A 404 6.07 -20.34 4.74
C LEU A 404 6.82 -21.17 3.71
N SER A 405 8.14 -21.38 3.90
CA SER A 405 8.97 -22.18 3.01
C SER A 405 8.50 -23.64 2.94
N SER A 406 8.14 -24.25 4.09
CA SER A 406 7.63 -25.64 4.09
C SER A 406 6.34 -25.77 3.31
N MET A 407 5.44 -24.81 3.45
CA MET A 407 4.17 -24.83 2.72
C MET A 407 4.34 -24.61 1.21
N ILE A 408 5.28 -23.73 0.81
CA ILE A 408 5.65 -23.56 -0.60
C ILE A 408 6.24 -24.86 -1.18
N MET A 409 7.10 -25.56 -0.43
CA MET A 409 7.67 -26.84 -0.85
C MET A 409 6.61 -27.93 -1.06
N GLU A 410 5.58 -27.96 -0.21
CA GLU A 410 4.48 -28.92 -0.30
C GLU A 410 3.53 -28.63 -1.48
N ASP A 411 3.30 -27.36 -1.80
CA ASP A 411 2.23 -26.91 -2.71
C ASP A 411 2.70 -26.56 -4.13
N THR A 412 3.99 -26.37 -4.33
CA THR A 412 4.59 -25.96 -5.61
C THR A 412 5.68 -26.90 -6.08
N SER A 413 6.10 -26.79 -7.35
CA SER A 413 7.11 -27.67 -7.94
C SER A 413 7.99 -26.97 -8.98
N GLY A 414 9.12 -27.61 -9.36
CA GLY A 414 10.01 -27.16 -10.42
C GLY A 414 10.69 -25.82 -10.16
N ASP A 415 11.01 -25.11 -11.23
CA ASP A 415 11.71 -23.82 -11.16
C ASP A 415 10.88 -22.74 -10.51
N TYR A 416 9.55 -22.81 -10.65
CA TYR A 416 8.62 -21.94 -9.92
C TYR A 416 8.82 -22.06 -8.40
N LYS A 417 8.84 -23.27 -7.86
CA LYS A 417 9.14 -23.52 -6.44
C LYS A 417 10.52 -22.99 -6.04
N ASN A 418 11.54 -23.27 -6.83
CA ASN A 418 12.92 -22.85 -6.53
C ASN A 418 13.02 -21.32 -6.48
N ALA A 419 12.40 -20.63 -7.41
CA ALA A 419 12.36 -19.16 -7.43
C ALA A 419 11.61 -18.58 -6.22
N LEU A 420 10.44 -19.13 -5.85
CA LEU A 420 9.70 -18.70 -4.66
C LEU A 420 10.52 -18.90 -3.38
N LEU A 421 11.17 -20.05 -3.21
CA LEU A 421 12.00 -20.32 -2.03
C LEU A 421 13.20 -19.39 -1.94
N ASN A 422 13.82 -19.03 -3.06
CA ASN A 422 14.91 -18.06 -3.08
C ASN A 422 14.43 -16.64 -2.66
N LEU A 423 13.22 -16.24 -3.05
CA LEU A 423 12.64 -14.93 -2.65
C LEU A 423 12.26 -14.91 -1.18
N VAL A 424 11.73 -16.01 -0.66
CA VAL A 424 11.35 -16.14 0.76
C VAL A 424 12.58 -16.22 1.66
N GLY A 425 13.68 -16.78 1.14
CA GLY A 425 14.91 -16.97 1.88
C GLY A 425 14.82 -18.03 2.98
N SER A 426 15.88 -18.14 3.78
CA SER A 426 15.94 -19.11 4.89
C SER A 426 14.88 -18.84 5.96
N ASP A 427 14.34 -19.88 6.56
CA ASP A 427 13.51 -19.77 7.75
C ASP A 427 14.37 -19.33 8.95
N LEU A 428 13.92 -18.30 9.66
CA LEU A 428 14.54 -17.78 10.88
C LEU A 428 14.03 -18.54 12.10
#